data_534d158fb3f39263dcc40dcd85550d46
#
_entry.id   534d158fb3f39263dcc40dcd85550d46
#
_cell.length_a   1.000
_cell.length_b   1.000
_cell.length_c   1.000
_cell.angle_alpha   90.00
_cell.angle_beta   90.00
_cell.angle_gamma   90.00
#
_symmetry.space_group_name_H-M   'P 1'
#
loop_
_entity.id
_entity.type
_entity.pdbx_description
1 polymer ?
#
loop_
_entity_poly.entity_id
_entity_poly.type
_entity_poly.pdbx_seq_one_letter_code
_entity_poly.pdbx_strand_id
1 'polypeptide(L)'
;RNLLPAAREAGLDFIITMAPLDGDMGGPAIHLWSDLLGAQDGTAPATPDLSAISRTDTACLIYTSGTGGTPKGVMLSHGAILSNCKGAYHLLLGFGLDDEVFLSFLPLSHSYEHTAGLMFPLSINAEIYYAESIDKLAANMEEVKPTIMTAVPRLYETMYGKIIRGVQQKGGLSEKLFMKAVATGRKKYEGTRLSLGESLIDPVLTKLVRKKVAGRFGGRLKAMVSGGAPLNYEVGVFFKALDVELLQGYGQTESAPIISCNPPANNKMRTVGPPFVDIDLKIADDGEILVRGELVMQGYWNNPEATAEAISDGWLHTGDIGELDEHGHLKITDRKKDIIVNSGGDNIAP
;
A
#
# COMPACT_ATOMS: atom_id res chain seq x y z
N ARG A 1 15.17 -17.85 18.53
CA ARG A 1 14.93 -18.40 19.91
C ARG A 1 13.45 -18.28 20.28
N ASN A 2 12.78 -17.16 20.06
CA ASN A 2 11.39 -16.93 20.44
C ASN A 2 10.37 -17.83 19.70
N LEU A 3 10.72 -18.35 18.52
CA LEU A 3 9.86 -19.24 17.72
C LEU A 3 9.99 -20.73 18.08
N LEU A 4 11.05 -21.12 18.79
CA LEU A 4 11.30 -22.54 19.09
C LEU A 4 10.20 -23.22 19.93
N PRO A 5 9.62 -22.57 20.96
CA PRO A 5 8.51 -23.18 21.71
C PRO A 5 7.30 -23.44 20.78
N ALA A 6 6.92 -22.46 19.97
CA ALA A 6 5.81 -22.60 19.02
C ALA A 6 6.10 -23.67 17.94
N ALA A 7 7.34 -23.75 17.44
CA ALA A 7 7.75 -24.75 16.47
C ALA A 7 7.66 -26.18 17.02
N ARG A 8 8.01 -26.38 18.30
CA ARG A 8 7.86 -27.66 19.01
C ARG A 8 6.38 -28.03 19.20
N GLU A 9 5.58 -27.06 19.66
CA GLU A 9 4.14 -27.26 19.87
C GLU A 9 3.43 -27.57 18.54
N ALA A 10 3.85 -26.93 17.45
CA ALA A 10 3.34 -27.16 16.10
C ALA A 10 3.86 -28.46 15.47
N GLY A 11 4.82 -29.16 16.10
CA GLY A 11 5.38 -30.40 15.57
C GLY A 11 6.13 -30.23 14.26
N LEU A 12 6.84 -29.10 14.06
CA LEU A 12 7.61 -28.88 12.84
C LEU A 12 8.79 -29.83 12.75
N ASP A 13 9.03 -30.39 11.57
CA ASP A 13 10.16 -31.30 11.30
C ASP A 13 11.49 -30.57 11.29
N PHE A 14 11.53 -29.35 10.74
CA PHE A 14 12.73 -28.54 10.63
C PHE A 14 12.46 -27.03 10.64
N ILE A 15 13.50 -26.26 10.87
CA ILE A 15 13.55 -24.80 10.80
C ILE A 15 14.74 -24.41 9.91
N ILE A 16 14.54 -23.46 8.99
CA ILE A 16 15.62 -22.86 8.21
C ILE A 16 15.97 -21.49 8.83
N THR A 17 17.25 -21.28 9.08
CA THR A 17 17.76 -20.02 9.66
C THR A 17 18.64 -19.28 8.66
N MET A 18 18.57 -17.95 8.67
CA MET A 18 19.39 -17.10 7.81
C MET A 18 20.79 -16.84 8.37
N ALA A 19 20.98 -17.09 9.67
CA ALA A 19 22.26 -16.98 10.36
C ALA A 19 22.43 -18.14 11.32
N PRO A 20 23.69 -18.51 11.65
CA PRO A 20 23.98 -19.55 12.62
C PRO A 20 23.30 -19.26 13.98
N LEU A 21 22.82 -20.29 14.64
CA LEU A 21 22.32 -20.23 16.02
C LEU A 21 23.31 -20.89 16.94
N ASP A 22 23.68 -20.19 18.00
CA ASP A 22 24.60 -20.74 19.02
C ASP A 22 23.89 -21.72 19.98
N GLY A 23 24.49 -22.88 20.18
CA GLY A 23 24.07 -23.87 21.15
C GLY A 23 23.06 -24.90 20.63
N ASP A 24 22.99 -26.04 21.37
CA ASP A 24 21.94 -27.05 21.14
C ASP A 24 20.59 -26.47 21.61
N MET A 25 19.70 -26.28 20.65
CA MET A 25 18.40 -25.67 20.92
C MET A 25 17.34 -26.71 21.27
N GLY A 26 17.61 -28.02 21.10
CA GLY A 26 16.64 -29.09 21.21
C GLY A 26 15.39 -28.85 20.33
N GLY A 27 14.72 -29.86 19.85
CA GLY A 27 13.48 -29.72 19.06
C GLY A 27 13.69 -29.98 17.56
N PRO A 28 13.00 -29.29 16.63
CA PRO A 28 13.10 -29.56 15.19
C PRO A 28 14.52 -29.36 14.66
N ALA A 29 14.87 -30.08 13.58
CA ALA A 29 16.17 -29.94 12.93
C ALA A 29 16.36 -28.45 12.43
N ILE A 30 17.57 -27.93 12.63
CA ILE A 30 17.90 -26.58 12.22
C ILE A 30 18.84 -26.64 11.03
N HIS A 31 18.44 -26.07 9.92
CA HIS A 31 19.24 -25.94 8.70
C HIS A 31 19.62 -24.48 8.49
N LEU A 32 20.89 -24.23 8.18
CA LEU A 32 21.32 -22.90 7.76
C LEU A 32 21.01 -22.70 6.26
N TRP A 33 20.44 -21.58 5.90
CA TRP A 33 20.08 -21.24 4.52
C TRP A 33 21.28 -21.38 3.54
N SER A 34 22.45 -20.89 3.95
CA SER A 34 23.68 -21.00 3.15
C SER A 34 24.08 -22.45 2.85
N ASP A 35 23.84 -23.36 3.79
CA ASP A 35 24.23 -24.77 3.64
C ASP A 35 23.28 -25.47 2.66
N LEU A 36 21.99 -25.11 2.70
CA LEU A 36 21.00 -25.60 1.73
C LEU A 36 21.29 -25.14 0.33
N LEU A 37 21.73 -23.88 0.14
CA LEU A 37 22.17 -23.38 -1.16
C LEU A 37 23.44 -24.03 -1.68
N GLY A 38 24.37 -24.37 -0.78
CA GLY A 38 25.64 -25.05 -1.11
C GLY A 38 25.49 -26.56 -1.38
N ALA A 39 24.40 -27.17 -0.93
CA ALA A 39 24.16 -28.62 -1.04
C ALA A 39 23.64 -29.06 -2.44
N GLN A 40 23.64 -28.19 -3.45
CA GLN A 40 23.20 -28.58 -4.79
C GLN A 40 24.19 -29.57 -5.43
N ASP A 41 23.70 -30.76 -5.75
CA ASP A 41 24.45 -31.82 -6.44
C ASP A 41 24.59 -31.59 -7.97
N GLY A 42 24.22 -30.39 -8.45
CA GLY A 42 24.24 -30.01 -9.88
C GLY A 42 23.06 -30.55 -10.69
N THR A 43 22.13 -31.27 -10.09
CA THR A 43 20.87 -31.63 -10.76
C THR A 43 19.92 -30.43 -10.72
N ALA A 44 19.44 -30.01 -11.90
CA ALA A 44 18.40 -29.00 -11.97
C ALA A 44 17.15 -29.53 -11.24
N PRO A 45 16.54 -28.76 -10.32
CA PRO A 45 15.33 -29.20 -9.67
C PRO A 45 14.25 -29.49 -10.71
N ALA A 46 13.50 -30.57 -10.52
CA ALA A 46 12.37 -30.87 -11.37
C ALA A 46 11.41 -29.67 -11.38
N THR A 47 10.96 -29.28 -12.57
CA THR A 47 9.94 -28.22 -12.69
C THR A 47 8.69 -28.71 -11.94
N PRO A 48 8.22 -27.97 -10.92
CA PRO A 48 7.03 -28.39 -10.19
C PRO A 48 5.82 -28.45 -11.12
N ASP A 49 5.00 -29.49 -10.98
CA ASP A 49 3.74 -29.58 -11.70
C ASP A 49 2.74 -28.60 -11.04
N LEU A 50 2.49 -27.50 -11.72
CA LEU A 50 1.56 -26.45 -11.29
C LEU A 50 0.12 -26.69 -11.79
N SER A 51 -0.13 -27.78 -12.53
CA SER A 51 -1.44 -28.05 -13.13
C SER A 51 -2.56 -28.31 -12.11
N ALA A 52 -2.19 -28.71 -10.89
CA ALA A 52 -3.10 -28.96 -9.79
C ALA A 52 -3.48 -27.68 -9.00
N ILE A 53 -2.76 -26.55 -9.20
CA ILE A 53 -3.01 -25.31 -8.46
C ILE A 53 -4.15 -24.55 -9.12
N SER A 54 -5.20 -24.30 -8.32
CA SER A 54 -6.37 -23.53 -8.72
C SER A 54 -6.31 -22.10 -8.20
N ARG A 55 -7.01 -21.19 -8.89
CA ARG A 55 -7.22 -19.82 -8.40
C ARG A 55 -7.88 -19.78 -7.02
N THR A 56 -8.68 -20.79 -6.69
CA THR A 56 -9.40 -20.91 -5.40
C THR A 56 -8.55 -21.52 -4.28
N ASP A 57 -7.35 -22.02 -4.58
CA ASP A 57 -6.48 -22.54 -3.52
C ASP A 57 -5.92 -21.41 -2.68
N THR A 58 -5.71 -21.67 -1.38
CA THR A 58 -5.12 -20.70 -0.46
C THR A 58 -3.66 -20.49 -0.82
N ALA A 59 -3.31 -19.27 -1.21
CA ALA A 59 -1.94 -18.88 -1.55
C ALA A 59 -1.13 -18.54 -0.32
N CYS A 60 -1.75 -17.82 0.64
CA CYS A 60 -1.06 -17.41 1.87
C CYS A 60 -2.04 -17.14 3.02
N LEU A 61 -1.47 -17.14 4.22
CA LEU A 61 -2.11 -16.72 5.46
C LEU A 61 -1.42 -15.44 5.96
N ILE A 62 -2.19 -14.37 6.12
CA ILE A 62 -1.67 -13.12 6.68
C ILE A 62 -2.41 -12.83 7.98
N TYR A 63 -1.67 -12.73 9.09
CA TYR A 63 -2.24 -12.45 10.39
C TYR A 63 -2.45 -10.96 10.60
N THR A 64 -3.65 -10.59 11.04
CA THR A 64 -4.00 -9.23 11.44
C THR A 64 -4.13 -9.15 12.95
N SER A 65 -3.82 -7.99 13.54
CA SER A 65 -3.88 -7.78 15.00
C SER A 65 -5.30 -7.76 15.58
N GLY A 66 -6.33 -7.92 14.77
CA GLY A 66 -7.74 -7.96 15.17
C GLY A 66 -8.14 -6.92 16.25
N THR A 67 -9.26 -6.27 16.13
CA THR A 67 -9.76 -5.30 17.14
C THR A 67 -10.10 -5.93 18.52
N GLY A 68 -10.00 -7.25 18.65
CA GLY A 68 -10.27 -8.01 19.90
C GLY A 68 -9.03 -8.59 20.57
N GLY A 69 -7.81 -8.23 20.15
CA GLY A 69 -6.55 -8.66 20.77
C GLY A 69 -6.00 -10.02 20.33
N THR A 70 -6.81 -10.92 19.80
CA THR A 70 -6.34 -12.21 19.25
C THR A 70 -6.10 -12.07 17.75
N PRO A 71 -4.89 -12.34 17.25
CA PRO A 71 -4.60 -12.28 15.82
C PRO A 71 -5.48 -13.26 15.03
N LYS A 72 -6.02 -12.80 13.88
CA LYS A 72 -6.79 -13.61 12.96
C LYS A 72 -5.98 -13.89 11.69
N GLY A 73 -5.88 -15.14 11.29
CA GLY A 73 -5.20 -15.54 10.05
C GLY A 73 -6.14 -15.40 8.85
N VAL A 74 -5.92 -14.39 8.04
CA VAL A 74 -6.70 -14.15 6.80
C VAL A 74 -6.22 -15.08 5.71
N MET A 75 -7.10 -15.93 5.17
CA MET A 75 -6.80 -16.85 4.07
C MET A 75 -7.02 -16.14 2.74
N LEU A 76 -5.95 -15.90 1.99
CA LEU A 76 -6.01 -15.31 0.66
C LEU A 76 -5.75 -16.36 -0.41
N SER A 77 -6.64 -16.44 -1.39
CA SER A 77 -6.48 -17.34 -2.54
C SER A 77 -5.52 -16.75 -3.58
N HIS A 78 -5.00 -17.60 -4.47
CA HIS A 78 -4.25 -17.15 -5.64
C HIS A 78 -5.08 -16.17 -6.48
N GLY A 79 -6.37 -16.45 -6.65
CA GLY A 79 -7.30 -15.59 -7.38
C GLY A 79 -7.44 -14.20 -6.77
N ALA A 80 -7.52 -14.11 -5.44
CA ALA A 80 -7.64 -12.83 -4.73
C ALA A 80 -6.42 -11.92 -4.99
N ILE A 81 -5.20 -12.46 -4.91
CA ILE A 81 -3.97 -11.74 -5.20
C ILE A 81 -3.92 -11.32 -6.68
N LEU A 82 -4.23 -12.23 -7.59
CA LEU A 82 -4.23 -11.96 -9.03
C LEU A 82 -5.28 -10.92 -9.44
N SER A 83 -6.45 -10.93 -8.80
CA SER A 83 -7.48 -9.90 -9.00
C SER A 83 -6.95 -8.50 -8.60
N ASN A 84 -6.25 -8.40 -7.47
CA ASN A 84 -5.60 -7.16 -7.06
C ASN A 84 -4.51 -6.71 -8.03
N CYS A 85 -3.65 -7.63 -8.51
CA CYS A 85 -2.64 -7.33 -9.53
C CYS A 85 -3.28 -6.81 -10.82
N LYS A 86 -4.40 -7.42 -11.27
CA LYS A 86 -5.18 -6.96 -12.42
C LYS A 86 -5.71 -5.54 -12.20
N GLY A 87 -6.29 -5.26 -11.04
CA GLY A 87 -6.79 -3.93 -10.70
C GLY A 87 -5.70 -2.87 -10.68
N ALA A 88 -4.55 -3.16 -10.07
CA ALA A 88 -3.39 -2.29 -10.05
C ALA A 88 -2.82 -2.03 -11.46
N TYR A 89 -2.78 -3.06 -12.31
CA TYR A 89 -2.37 -2.93 -13.70
C TYR A 89 -3.27 -1.93 -14.46
N HIS A 90 -4.59 -2.12 -14.38
CA HIS A 90 -5.55 -1.20 -15.04
C HIS A 90 -5.45 0.22 -14.50
N LEU A 91 -5.26 0.41 -13.19
CA LEU A 91 -5.07 1.73 -12.58
C LEU A 91 -3.85 2.46 -13.16
N LEU A 92 -2.73 1.74 -13.32
CA LEU A 92 -1.44 2.33 -13.66
C LEU A 92 -1.15 2.37 -15.16
N LEU A 93 -2.01 1.76 -16.00
CA LEU A 93 -1.87 1.80 -17.47
C LEU A 93 -1.71 3.23 -18.02
N GLY A 94 -2.38 4.20 -17.40
CA GLY A 94 -2.30 5.61 -17.82
C GLY A 94 -0.90 6.24 -17.70
N PHE A 95 0.03 5.62 -16.96
CA PHE A 95 1.42 6.05 -16.87
C PHE A 95 2.34 5.45 -17.95
N GLY A 96 1.86 4.47 -18.74
CA GLY A 96 2.68 3.65 -19.60
C GLY A 96 3.58 2.74 -18.74
N LEU A 97 3.20 1.47 -18.62
CA LEU A 97 3.98 0.48 -17.88
C LEU A 97 4.97 -0.16 -18.84
N ASP A 98 6.24 0.22 -18.73
CA ASP A 98 7.35 -0.32 -19.51
C ASP A 98 8.41 -0.93 -18.59
N ASP A 99 9.57 -0.27 -18.45
CA ASP A 99 10.68 -0.70 -17.58
C ASP A 99 10.46 -0.14 -16.16
N GLU A 100 9.53 -0.74 -15.43
CA GLU A 100 9.20 -0.28 -14.08
C GLU A 100 10.22 -0.75 -13.05
N VAL A 101 10.52 0.16 -12.11
CA VAL A 101 11.42 -0.06 -10.98
C VAL A 101 10.69 0.27 -9.70
N PHE A 102 10.59 -0.72 -8.81
CA PHE A 102 9.97 -0.58 -7.49
C PHE A 102 11.03 -0.50 -6.40
N LEU A 103 10.81 0.37 -5.43
CA LEU A 103 11.58 0.39 -4.18
C LEU A 103 10.66 0.00 -3.03
N SER A 104 10.83 -1.24 -2.56
CA SER A 104 10.07 -1.81 -1.46
C SER A 104 10.76 -1.51 -0.13
N PHE A 105 10.00 -1.06 0.89
CA PHE A 105 10.56 -0.79 2.22
C PHE A 105 9.60 -1.17 3.35
N LEU A 106 8.34 -1.44 3.06
CA LEU A 106 7.38 -1.92 4.04
C LEU A 106 7.58 -3.43 4.28
N PRO A 107 7.14 -3.97 5.42
CA PRO A 107 7.24 -5.40 5.68
C PRO A 107 6.43 -6.23 4.67
N LEU A 108 7.08 -7.20 4.01
CA LEU A 108 6.41 -8.13 3.08
C LEU A 108 5.39 -9.06 3.77
N SER A 109 5.42 -9.15 5.08
CA SER A 109 4.41 -9.85 5.88
C SER A 109 3.08 -9.07 6.01
N HIS A 110 3.06 -7.79 5.64
CA HIS A 110 1.85 -6.98 5.58
C HIS A 110 1.22 -7.11 4.18
N SER A 111 -0.10 -7.35 4.12
CA SER A 111 -0.82 -7.59 2.87
C SER A 111 -0.60 -6.51 1.80
N TYR A 112 -0.48 -5.26 2.22
CA TYR A 112 -0.25 -4.14 1.30
C TYR A 112 1.07 -4.29 0.54
N GLU A 113 2.19 -4.48 1.24
CA GLU A 113 3.49 -4.64 0.59
C GLU A 113 3.62 -6.00 -0.10
N HIS A 114 3.03 -7.05 0.49
CA HIS A 114 2.99 -8.38 -0.12
C HIS A 114 2.38 -8.34 -1.53
N THR A 115 1.24 -7.66 -1.69
CA THR A 115 0.59 -7.59 -3.01
C THR A 115 1.14 -6.44 -3.86
N ALA A 116 1.16 -5.20 -3.35
CA ALA A 116 1.50 -4.03 -4.16
C ALA A 116 3.01 -3.81 -4.33
N GLY A 117 3.85 -4.29 -3.40
CA GLY A 117 5.31 -4.16 -3.45
C GLY A 117 6.05 -5.42 -3.90
N LEU A 118 5.37 -6.59 -3.99
CA LEU A 118 6.00 -7.83 -4.42
C LEU A 118 5.21 -8.49 -5.57
N MET A 119 3.96 -8.93 -5.34
CA MET A 119 3.22 -9.73 -6.33
C MET A 119 2.87 -8.93 -7.59
N PHE A 120 2.43 -7.69 -7.42
CA PHE A 120 2.13 -6.82 -8.55
C PHE A 120 3.37 -6.49 -9.41
N PRO A 121 4.50 -6.02 -8.85
CA PRO A 121 5.73 -5.84 -9.63
C PRO A 121 6.16 -7.09 -10.39
N LEU A 122 6.12 -8.28 -9.77
CA LEU A 122 6.42 -9.54 -10.44
C LEU A 122 5.46 -9.80 -11.60
N SER A 123 4.18 -9.49 -11.46
CA SER A 123 3.16 -9.72 -12.49
C SER A 123 3.34 -8.88 -13.75
N ILE A 124 4.06 -7.75 -13.64
CA ILE A 124 4.37 -6.83 -14.75
C ILE A 124 5.84 -6.87 -15.17
N ASN A 125 6.60 -7.86 -14.68
CA ASN A 125 8.04 -8.02 -14.96
C ASN A 125 8.88 -6.79 -14.58
N ALA A 126 8.53 -6.12 -13.47
CA ALA A 126 9.27 -4.96 -12.97
C ALA A 126 10.50 -5.38 -12.14
N GLU A 127 11.51 -4.51 -12.08
CA GLU A 127 12.61 -4.66 -11.14
C GLU A 127 12.17 -4.28 -9.73
N ILE A 128 12.58 -5.07 -8.72
CA ILE A 128 12.28 -4.80 -7.31
C ILE A 128 13.59 -4.62 -6.55
N TYR A 129 13.73 -3.46 -5.91
CA TYR A 129 14.80 -3.17 -4.97
C TYR A 129 14.24 -3.07 -3.56
N TYR A 130 14.97 -3.59 -2.59
CA TYR A 130 14.61 -3.51 -1.18
C TYR A 130 15.45 -2.46 -0.48
N ALA A 131 14.79 -1.51 0.19
CA ALA A 131 15.48 -0.47 0.93
C ALA A 131 16.23 -1.06 2.13
N GLU A 132 17.43 -0.53 2.39
CA GLU A 132 18.27 -0.97 3.52
C GLU A 132 17.61 -0.67 4.87
N SER A 133 16.99 0.52 5.00
CA SER A 133 16.25 0.96 6.18
C SER A 133 15.45 2.22 5.87
N ILE A 134 14.52 2.59 6.76
CA ILE A 134 13.74 3.84 6.65
C ILE A 134 14.67 5.07 6.67
N ASP A 135 15.75 5.03 7.44
CA ASP A 135 16.69 6.16 7.54
C ASP A 135 17.49 6.36 6.25
N LYS A 136 17.77 5.29 5.52
CA LYS A 136 18.48 5.32 4.24
C LYS A 136 17.57 5.47 3.03
N LEU A 137 16.26 5.47 3.22
CA LEU A 137 15.28 5.45 2.13
C LEU A 137 15.51 6.58 1.11
N ALA A 138 15.85 7.79 1.56
CA ALA A 138 16.14 8.91 0.66
C ALA A 138 17.37 8.68 -0.22
N ALA A 139 18.43 8.07 0.33
CA ALA A 139 19.63 7.70 -0.42
C ALA A 139 19.32 6.57 -1.41
N ASN A 140 18.58 5.56 -0.96
CA ASN A 140 18.14 4.46 -1.82
C ASN A 140 17.24 4.95 -2.98
N MET A 141 16.37 5.95 -2.76
CA MET A 141 15.57 6.56 -3.83
C MET A 141 16.44 7.29 -4.88
N GLU A 142 17.49 8.01 -4.46
CA GLU A 142 18.43 8.69 -5.35
C GLU A 142 19.26 7.68 -6.17
N GLU A 143 19.63 6.54 -5.57
CA GLU A 143 20.40 5.47 -6.20
C GLU A 143 19.57 4.63 -7.16
N VAL A 144 18.47 4.07 -6.68
CA VAL A 144 17.57 3.15 -7.43
C VAL A 144 16.77 3.87 -8.49
N LYS A 145 16.39 5.14 -8.25
CA LYS A 145 15.53 5.96 -9.12
C LYS A 145 14.22 5.23 -9.43
N PRO A 146 13.41 4.89 -8.44
CA PRO A 146 12.20 4.12 -8.64
C PRO A 146 11.19 4.87 -9.52
N THR A 147 10.38 4.12 -10.26
CA THR A 147 9.26 4.65 -11.04
C THR A 147 7.94 4.60 -10.26
N ILE A 148 7.78 3.59 -9.40
CA ILE A 148 6.60 3.42 -8.56
C ILE A 148 7.07 3.03 -7.16
N MET A 149 6.37 3.54 -6.15
CA MET A 149 6.66 3.24 -4.76
C MET A 149 5.37 3.18 -3.94
N THR A 150 5.23 2.12 -3.15
CA THR A 150 4.18 1.99 -2.13
C THR A 150 4.64 2.59 -0.82
N ALA A 151 3.77 3.27 -0.10
CA ALA A 151 4.10 3.84 1.19
C ALA A 151 2.88 4.06 2.08
N VAL A 152 3.11 4.37 3.34
CA VAL A 152 2.08 4.72 4.32
C VAL A 152 2.09 6.23 4.60
N PRO A 153 0.97 6.84 5.02
CA PRO A 153 0.86 8.29 5.28
C PRO A 153 1.95 8.86 6.16
N ARG A 154 2.39 8.11 7.16
CA ARG A 154 3.47 8.53 8.08
C ARG A 154 4.78 8.88 7.38
N LEU A 155 5.10 8.17 6.29
CA LEU A 155 6.29 8.50 5.49
C LEU A 155 6.14 9.87 4.84
N TYR A 156 4.99 10.14 4.20
CA TYR A 156 4.72 11.40 3.52
C TYR A 156 4.73 12.59 4.49
N GLU A 157 4.14 12.44 5.68
CA GLU A 157 4.19 13.45 6.73
C GLU A 157 5.62 13.75 7.17
N THR A 158 6.43 12.69 7.35
CA THR A 158 7.85 12.82 7.70
C THR A 158 8.63 13.54 6.61
N MET A 159 8.42 13.18 5.34
CA MET A 159 9.06 13.81 4.19
C MET A 159 8.63 15.27 4.05
N TYR A 160 7.33 15.56 4.17
CA TYR A 160 6.79 16.92 4.20
C TYR A 160 7.51 17.77 5.25
N GLY A 161 7.56 17.29 6.50
CA GLY A 161 8.22 18.02 7.58
C GLY A 161 9.73 18.23 7.33
N LYS A 162 10.44 17.24 6.77
CA LYS A 162 11.86 17.38 6.41
C LYS A 162 12.06 18.40 5.28
N ILE A 163 11.23 18.39 4.25
CA ILE A 163 11.29 19.34 3.13
C ILE A 163 11.04 20.76 3.62
N ILE A 164 9.97 21.01 4.36
CA ILE A 164 9.63 22.34 4.87
C ILE A 164 10.77 22.89 5.76
N ARG A 165 11.26 22.11 6.72
CA ARG A 165 12.39 22.52 7.57
C ARG A 165 13.65 22.85 6.76
N GLY A 166 13.99 22.02 5.78
CA GLY A 166 15.14 22.27 4.92
C GLY A 166 15.02 23.52 4.07
N VAL A 167 13.81 23.85 3.62
CA VAL A 167 13.51 25.09 2.88
C VAL A 167 13.61 26.32 3.78
N GLN A 168 13.03 26.27 4.98
CA GLN A 168 13.10 27.35 5.99
C GLN A 168 14.52 27.62 6.44
N GLN A 169 15.34 26.57 6.66
CA GLN A 169 16.75 26.73 7.01
C GLN A 169 17.57 27.45 5.93
N LYS A 170 17.24 27.24 4.64
CA LYS A 170 17.87 27.96 3.53
C LYS A 170 17.44 29.42 3.47
N GLY A 171 16.19 29.70 3.81
CA GLY A 171 15.63 31.06 3.86
C GLY A 171 15.70 31.85 2.54
N GLY A 172 15.46 33.14 2.65
CA GLY A 172 15.67 34.11 1.58
C GLY A 172 14.87 33.85 0.31
N LEU A 173 15.50 34.04 -0.85
CA LEU A 173 14.86 33.87 -2.15
C LEU A 173 14.48 32.42 -2.43
N SER A 174 15.27 31.46 -1.94
CA SER A 174 15.00 30.03 -2.14
C SER A 174 13.70 29.59 -1.49
N GLU A 175 13.47 30.03 -0.27
CA GLU A 175 12.21 29.77 0.45
C GLU A 175 11.03 30.44 -0.23
N LYS A 176 11.16 31.71 -0.64
CA LYS A 176 10.10 32.45 -1.33
C LYS A 176 9.68 31.77 -2.65
N LEU A 177 10.66 31.32 -3.45
CA LEU A 177 10.38 30.61 -4.70
C LEU A 177 9.72 29.24 -4.44
N PHE A 178 10.19 28.52 -3.42
CA PHE A 178 9.59 27.24 -3.04
C PHE A 178 8.13 27.39 -2.59
N MET A 179 7.86 28.32 -1.68
CA MET A 179 6.49 28.57 -1.20
C MET A 179 5.57 29.06 -2.32
N LYS A 180 6.12 29.87 -3.27
CA LYS A 180 5.37 30.29 -4.45
C LYS A 180 5.06 29.11 -5.38
N ALA A 181 5.99 28.18 -5.57
CA ALA A 181 5.77 26.94 -6.34
C ALA A 181 4.66 26.07 -5.73
N VAL A 182 4.67 25.89 -4.40
CA VAL A 182 3.59 25.19 -3.70
C VAL A 182 2.25 25.91 -3.87
N ALA A 183 2.20 27.24 -3.68
CA ALA A 183 0.97 28.01 -3.80
C ALA A 183 0.37 27.96 -5.23
N THR A 184 1.21 28.10 -6.27
CA THR A 184 0.74 28.01 -7.66
C THR A 184 0.34 26.59 -8.06
N GLY A 185 1.06 25.57 -7.60
CA GLY A 185 0.69 24.17 -7.83
C GLY A 185 -0.62 23.79 -7.14
N ARG A 186 -0.83 24.27 -5.90
CA ARG A 186 -2.10 24.08 -5.17
C ARG A 186 -3.27 24.69 -5.94
N LYS A 187 -3.16 25.94 -6.42
CA LYS A 187 -4.19 26.59 -7.25
C LYS A 187 -4.54 25.75 -8.47
N LYS A 188 -3.53 25.21 -9.16
CA LYS A 188 -3.75 24.33 -10.31
C LYS A 188 -4.54 23.08 -9.94
N TYR A 189 -4.15 22.41 -8.84
CA TYR A 189 -4.86 21.24 -8.34
C TYR A 189 -6.31 21.55 -7.98
N GLU A 190 -6.57 22.69 -7.31
CA GLU A 190 -7.90 23.14 -6.90
C GLU A 190 -8.73 23.75 -8.06
N GLY A 191 -8.22 23.76 -9.29
CA GLY A 191 -8.90 24.32 -10.46
C GLY A 191 -8.97 25.85 -10.46
N THR A 192 -8.24 26.51 -9.55
CA THR A 192 -8.21 27.98 -9.47
C THR A 192 -7.28 28.56 -10.53
N ARG A 193 -7.76 29.55 -11.29
CA ARG A 193 -6.95 30.20 -12.33
C ARG A 193 -5.77 30.96 -11.71
N LEU A 194 -4.60 30.78 -12.32
CA LEU A 194 -3.43 31.58 -12.01
C LEU A 194 -3.61 33.02 -12.55
N SER A 195 -3.11 34.00 -11.81
CA SER A 195 -2.97 35.37 -12.34
C SER A 195 -1.95 35.41 -13.48
N LEU A 196 -1.96 36.49 -14.30
CA LEU A 196 -0.99 36.64 -15.39
C LEU A 196 0.46 36.57 -14.90
N GLY A 197 0.77 37.20 -13.76
CA GLY A 197 2.10 37.15 -13.18
C GLY A 197 2.49 35.74 -12.66
N GLU A 198 1.52 34.99 -12.11
CA GLU A 198 1.72 33.61 -11.69
C GLU A 198 1.94 32.68 -12.89
N SER A 199 1.17 32.88 -13.97
CA SER A 199 1.33 32.09 -15.20
C SER A 199 2.69 32.29 -15.86
N LEU A 200 3.21 33.53 -15.84
CA LEU A 200 4.53 33.85 -16.41
C LEU A 200 5.67 33.22 -15.56
N ILE A 201 5.58 33.23 -14.24
CA ILE A 201 6.63 32.70 -13.36
C ILE A 201 6.57 31.17 -13.20
N ASP A 202 5.43 30.53 -13.42
CA ASP A 202 5.22 29.10 -13.14
C ASP A 202 6.17 28.15 -13.89
N PRO A 203 6.54 28.36 -15.17
CA PRO A 203 7.57 27.56 -15.85
C PRO A 203 8.94 27.66 -15.16
N VAL A 204 9.27 28.86 -14.63
CA VAL A 204 10.53 29.09 -13.87
C VAL A 204 10.49 28.32 -12.55
N LEU A 205 9.36 28.37 -11.84
CA LEU A 205 9.14 27.60 -10.61
C LEU A 205 9.23 26.09 -10.87
N THR A 206 8.68 25.62 -11.98
CA THR A 206 8.81 24.21 -12.37
C THR A 206 10.27 23.82 -12.58
N LYS A 207 11.05 24.63 -13.29
CA LYS A 207 12.48 24.35 -13.54
C LYS A 207 13.33 24.44 -12.28
N LEU A 208 13.13 25.46 -11.46
CA LEU A 208 14.00 25.76 -10.31
C LEU A 208 13.60 25.01 -9.02
N VAL A 209 12.32 24.64 -8.87
CA VAL A 209 11.80 24.03 -7.65
C VAL A 209 11.29 22.62 -7.93
N ARG A 210 10.22 22.44 -8.73
CA ARG A 210 9.56 21.14 -8.89
C ARG A 210 10.49 20.06 -9.45
N LYS A 211 11.25 20.37 -10.51
CA LYS A 211 12.27 19.42 -11.04
C LYS A 211 13.37 19.07 -10.02
N LYS A 212 13.74 20.00 -9.14
CA LYS A 212 14.71 19.70 -8.08
C LYS A 212 14.12 18.80 -7.00
N VAL A 213 12.84 19.00 -6.67
CA VAL A 213 12.13 18.09 -5.77
C VAL A 213 11.99 16.71 -6.40
N ALA A 214 11.53 16.61 -7.64
CA ALA A 214 11.45 15.33 -8.37
C ALA A 214 12.80 14.60 -8.42
N GLY A 215 13.91 15.33 -8.57
CA GLY A 215 15.28 14.79 -8.52
C GLY A 215 15.60 14.09 -7.21
N ARG A 216 15.05 14.56 -6.08
CA ARG A 216 15.21 13.91 -4.76
C ARG A 216 14.46 12.59 -4.63
N PHE A 217 13.51 12.35 -5.51
CA PHE A 217 12.80 11.09 -5.66
C PHE A 217 13.40 10.23 -6.80
N GLY A 218 14.66 10.47 -7.18
CA GLY A 218 15.32 9.75 -8.25
C GLY A 218 15.03 10.26 -9.66
N GLY A 219 14.12 11.22 -9.85
CA GLY A 219 13.82 11.89 -11.12
C GLY A 219 13.00 11.08 -12.14
N ARG A 220 12.68 9.81 -11.86
CA ARG A 220 11.91 8.92 -12.72
C ARG A 220 10.53 8.55 -12.13
N LEU A 221 10.22 9.04 -10.93
CA LEU A 221 9.03 8.66 -10.19
C LEU A 221 7.76 9.05 -10.97
N LYS A 222 6.95 8.06 -11.35
CA LYS A 222 5.65 8.20 -11.99
C LYS A 222 4.55 8.38 -10.94
N ALA A 223 4.60 7.55 -9.88
CA ALA A 223 3.63 7.63 -8.79
C ALA A 223 4.18 7.08 -7.47
N MET A 224 3.70 7.66 -6.38
CA MET A 224 3.71 7.06 -5.06
C MET A 224 2.27 6.67 -4.69
N VAL A 225 2.08 5.49 -4.11
CA VAL A 225 0.75 5.03 -3.70
C VAL A 225 0.69 5.02 -2.17
N SER A 226 -0.30 5.69 -1.62
CA SER A 226 -0.54 5.78 -0.17
C SER A 226 -1.66 4.82 0.23
N GLY A 227 -1.40 3.93 1.17
CA GLY A 227 -2.38 2.98 1.71
C GLY A 227 -2.20 2.73 3.20
N GLY A 228 -3.11 1.97 3.78
CA GLY A 228 -3.06 1.48 5.16
C GLY A 228 -3.51 2.47 6.25
N ALA A 229 -3.68 3.75 5.95
CA ALA A 229 -4.23 4.77 6.85
C ALA A 229 -4.70 6.00 6.08
N PRO A 230 -5.54 6.89 6.68
CA PRO A 230 -5.95 8.13 6.04
C PRO A 230 -4.76 9.06 5.77
N LEU A 231 -4.67 9.60 4.55
CA LEU A 231 -3.67 10.60 4.19
C LEU A 231 -4.18 12.00 4.55
N ASN A 232 -3.34 12.78 5.24
CA ASN A 232 -3.64 14.19 5.48
C ASN A 232 -3.76 14.94 4.14
N TYR A 233 -4.90 15.62 3.93
CA TYR A 233 -5.20 16.34 2.70
C TYR A 233 -4.13 17.38 2.34
N GLU A 234 -3.65 18.15 3.32
CA GLU A 234 -2.64 19.19 3.10
C GLU A 234 -1.31 18.59 2.64
N VAL A 235 -0.96 17.42 3.18
CA VAL A 235 0.24 16.68 2.77
C VAL A 235 0.09 16.16 1.33
N GLY A 236 -1.05 15.57 1.00
CA GLY A 236 -1.33 15.09 -0.36
C GLY A 236 -1.27 16.21 -1.40
N VAL A 237 -1.96 17.32 -1.13
CA VAL A 237 -1.97 18.50 -2.01
C VAL A 237 -0.58 19.14 -2.12
N PHE A 238 0.20 19.14 -1.05
CA PHE A 238 1.58 19.65 -1.07
C PHE A 238 2.46 18.87 -2.07
N PHE A 239 2.43 17.53 -2.05
CA PHE A 239 3.19 16.73 -3.00
C PHE A 239 2.70 16.93 -4.43
N LYS A 240 1.38 16.93 -4.63
CA LYS A 240 0.77 17.21 -5.94
C LYS A 240 1.16 18.59 -6.49
N ALA A 241 1.21 19.62 -5.64
CA ALA A 241 1.64 20.97 -6.01
C ALA A 241 3.12 21.03 -6.45
N LEU A 242 3.92 20.07 -6.05
CA LEU A 242 5.33 19.93 -6.40
C LEU A 242 5.57 18.95 -7.57
N ASP A 243 4.52 18.59 -8.30
CA ASP A 243 4.53 17.62 -9.41
C ASP A 243 4.99 16.20 -8.99
N VAL A 244 4.78 15.83 -7.71
CA VAL A 244 4.93 14.47 -7.23
C VAL A 244 3.55 13.82 -7.18
N GLU A 245 3.31 12.85 -8.06
CA GLU A 245 2.03 12.15 -8.12
C GLU A 245 1.89 11.24 -6.91
N LEU A 246 0.87 11.50 -6.09
CA LEU A 246 0.54 10.72 -4.91
C LEU A 246 -0.90 10.22 -5.04
N LEU A 247 -1.05 8.91 -5.20
CA LEU A 247 -2.34 8.24 -5.30
C LEU A 247 -2.72 7.68 -3.93
N GLN A 248 -3.97 7.88 -3.53
CA GLN A 248 -4.48 7.32 -2.28
C GLN A 248 -5.37 6.12 -2.59
N GLY A 249 -5.07 4.98 -1.96
CA GLY A 249 -5.84 3.75 -2.05
C GLY A 249 -6.43 3.33 -0.70
N TYR A 250 -7.44 2.49 -0.76
CA TYR A 250 -8.15 1.92 0.36
C TYR A 250 -8.31 0.41 0.21
N GLY A 251 -8.28 -0.26 1.35
CA GLY A 251 -8.56 -1.67 1.48
C GLY A 251 -8.07 -2.23 2.81
N GLN A 252 -8.16 -3.53 2.94
CA GLN A 252 -7.81 -4.26 4.16
C GLN A 252 -7.28 -5.65 3.81
N THR A 253 -6.64 -6.33 4.75
CA THR A 253 -6.06 -7.65 4.50
C THR A 253 -7.09 -8.63 3.93
N GLU A 254 -8.32 -8.56 4.39
CA GLU A 254 -9.48 -9.37 3.98
C GLU A 254 -9.91 -9.14 2.51
N SER A 255 -9.33 -8.14 1.83
CA SER A 255 -9.57 -7.81 0.41
C SER A 255 -8.32 -7.89 -0.48
N ALA A 256 -7.24 -8.53 -0.06
CA ALA A 256 -6.01 -8.92 -0.78
C ALA A 256 -5.08 -7.82 -1.34
N PRO A 257 -4.88 -6.63 -0.83
CA PRO A 257 -5.69 -5.88 0.11
C PRO A 257 -6.54 -4.77 -0.52
N ILE A 258 -6.36 -4.41 -1.83
CA ILE A 258 -6.81 -3.14 -2.41
C ILE A 258 -8.24 -3.28 -2.93
N ILE A 259 -9.14 -2.43 -2.42
CA ILE A 259 -10.51 -2.29 -2.89
C ILE A 259 -10.61 -1.18 -3.92
N SER A 260 -10.01 -0.02 -3.64
CA SER A 260 -10.09 1.18 -4.49
C SER A 260 -8.79 1.98 -4.46
N CYS A 261 -8.55 2.77 -5.50
CA CYS A 261 -7.43 3.71 -5.54
C CYS A 261 -7.74 4.86 -6.51
N ASN A 262 -7.28 6.06 -6.17
CA ASN A 262 -7.39 7.22 -7.05
C ASN A 262 -6.64 7.01 -8.36
N PRO A 263 -7.28 7.15 -9.51
CA PRO A 263 -6.60 7.05 -10.80
C PRO A 263 -5.78 8.34 -11.08
N PRO A 264 -4.65 8.22 -11.78
CA PRO A 264 -3.79 9.38 -12.10
C PRO A 264 -4.52 10.51 -12.82
N ALA A 265 -5.42 10.17 -13.76
CA ALA A 265 -6.15 11.13 -14.57
C ALA A 265 -7.23 11.90 -13.80
N ASN A 266 -7.72 11.35 -12.68
CA ASN A 266 -8.76 11.95 -11.85
C ASN A 266 -8.46 11.70 -10.37
N ASN A 267 -7.34 12.23 -9.89
CA ASN A 267 -6.86 12.06 -8.52
C ASN A 267 -7.50 13.07 -7.57
N LYS A 268 -8.45 12.64 -6.78
CA LYS A 268 -9.17 13.45 -5.79
C LYS A 268 -8.65 13.16 -4.38
N MET A 269 -7.81 14.03 -3.81
CA MET A 269 -7.15 13.83 -2.51
C MET A 269 -8.09 13.65 -1.30
N ARG A 270 -9.39 13.94 -1.46
CA ARG A 270 -10.39 13.72 -0.41
C ARG A 270 -11.09 12.37 -0.51
N THR A 271 -10.73 11.56 -1.51
CA THR A 271 -11.30 10.24 -1.78
C THR A 271 -10.19 9.21 -1.89
N VAL A 272 -10.58 7.96 -1.90
CA VAL A 272 -9.69 6.82 -2.14
C VAL A 272 -9.91 6.19 -3.52
N GLY A 273 -10.57 6.94 -4.44
CA GLY A 273 -10.80 6.54 -5.81
C GLY A 273 -11.98 5.59 -6.01
N PRO A 274 -12.26 5.24 -7.27
CA PRO A 274 -13.25 4.23 -7.60
C PRO A 274 -12.75 2.83 -7.24
N PRO A 275 -13.64 1.84 -7.06
CA PRO A 275 -13.25 0.44 -6.89
C PRO A 275 -12.43 -0.06 -8.08
N PHE A 276 -11.57 -1.03 -7.83
CA PHE A 276 -10.83 -1.73 -8.89
C PHE A 276 -11.79 -2.45 -9.85
N VAL A 277 -11.31 -2.76 -11.03
CA VAL A 277 -12.09 -3.53 -12.03
C VAL A 277 -12.54 -4.88 -11.47
N ASP A 278 -13.72 -5.34 -11.88
CA ASP A 278 -14.34 -6.60 -11.45
C ASP A 278 -14.64 -6.68 -9.94
N ILE A 279 -14.77 -5.54 -9.28
CA ILE A 279 -15.17 -5.44 -7.88
C ILE A 279 -16.54 -4.79 -7.78
N ASP A 280 -17.48 -5.48 -7.14
CA ASP A 280 -18.74 -4.89 -6.74
C ASP A 280 -18.57 -4.18 -5.40
N LEU A 281 -18.96 -2.92 -5.33
CA LEU A 281 -18.97 -2.11 -4.11
C LEU A 281 -20.34 -1.47 -3.94
N LYS A 282 -20.88 -1.52 -2.73
CA LYS A 282 -22.08 -0.77 -2.37
C LYS A 282 -21.96 -0.21 -0.95
N ILE A 283 -22.74 0.82 -0.69
CA ILE A 283 -22.92 1.37 0.65
C ILE A 283 -24.22 0.81 1.21
N ALA A 284 -24.16 0.20 2.39
CA ALA A 284 -25.33 -0.32 3.08
C ALA A 284 -26.18 0.81 3.70
N ASP A 285 -27.37 0.51 4.17
CA ASP A 285 -28.28 1.50 4.75
C ASP A 285 -27.71 2.22 5.99
N ASP A 286 -26.83 1.54 6.72
CA ASP A 286 -26.11 2.09 7.86
C ASP A 286 -24.81 2.81 7.49
N GLY A 287 -24.51 2.95 6.19
CA GLY A 287 -23.33 3.59 5.64
C GLY A 287 -22.10 2.70 5.53
N GLU A 288 -22.18 1.41 5.92
CA GLU A 288 -21.06 0.49 5.82
C GLU A 288 -20.69 0.19 4.36
N ILE A 289 -19.40 0.18 4.08
CA ILE A 289 -18.85 -0.22 2.78
C ILE A 289 -18.87 -1.74 2.69
N LEU A 290 -19.60 -2.27 1.71
CA LEU A 290 -19.68 -3.69 1.41
C LEU A 290 -18.98 -3.97 0.07
N VAL A 291 -18.20 -5.05 0.03
CA VAL A 291 -17.39 -5.41 -1.13
C VAL A 291 -17.59 -6.86 -1.50
N ARG A 292 -17.70 -7.13 -2.81
CA ARG A 292 -17.79 -8.47 -3.38
C ARG A 292 -16.92 -8.59 -4.60
N GLY A 293 -16.30 -9.75 -4.78
CA GLY A 293 -15.44 -10.06 -5.91
C GLY A 293 -14.38 -11.09 -5.53
N GLU A 294 -13.56 -11.47 -6.49
CA GLU A 294 -12.51 -12.47 -6.28
C GLU A 294 -11.43 -12.01 -5.28
N LEU A 295 -11.29 -10.68 -5.06
CA LEU A 295 -10.36 -10.12 -4.07
C LEU A 295 -10.70 -10.53 -2.63
N VAL A 296 -11.93 -10.92 -2.32
CA VAL A 296 -12.37 -11.20 -0.95
C VAL A 296 -11.70 -12.48 -0.45
N MET A 297 -11.24 -12.44 0.81
CA MET A 297 -10.65 -13.58 1.48
C MET A 297 -11.58 -14.80 1.49
N GLN A 298 -11.02 -15.99 1.64
CA GLN A 298 -11.79 -17.21 1.84
C GLN A 298 -12.40 -17.29 3.24
N GLY A 299 -11.85 -16.56 4.20
CA GLY A 299 -12.25 -16.50 5.59
C GLY A 299 -11.04 -16.41 6.52
N TYR A 300 -11.29 -16.52 7.82
CA TYR A 300 -10.27 -16.60 8.84
C TYR A 300 -9.90 -18.04 9.17
N TRP A 301 -8.62 -18.34 9.18
CA TRP A 301 -8.09 -19.68 9.50
C TRP A 301 -8.59 -20.18 10.85
N ASN A 302 -9.20 -21.35 10.85
CA ASN A 302 -9.80 -22.01 12.03
C ASN A 302 -10.75 -21.09 12.84
N ASN A 303 -11.43 -20.14 12.20
CA ASN A 303 -12.36 -19.23 12.87
C ASN A 303 -13.63 -19.00 12.02
N PRO A 304 -14.53 -20.00 11.95
CA PRO A 304 -15.74 -19.90 11.13
C PRO A 304 -16.73 -18.84 11.65
N GLU A 305 -16.76 -18.58 12.96
CA GLU A 305 -17.65 -17.57 13.56
C GLU A 305 -17.27 -16.16 13.08
N ALA A 306 -15.99 -15.78 13.24
CA ALA A 306 -15.51 -14.51 12.75
C ALA A 306 -15.61 -14.38 11.21
N THR A 307 -15.51 -15.51 10.49
CA THR A 307 -15.70 -15.53 9.04
C THR A 307 -17.14 -15.19 8.68
N ALA A 308 -18.13 -15.81 9.37
CA ALA A 308 -19.54 -15.54 9.15
C ALA A 308 -19.96 -14.11 9.53
N GLU A 309 -19.30 -13.51 10.52
CA GLU A 309 -19.48 -12.09 10.86
C GLU A 309 -18.92 -11.14 9.77
N ALA A 310 -17.77 -11.51 9.19
CA ALA A 310 -17.12 -10.68 8.19
C ALA A 310 -17.67 -10.84 6.78
N ILE A 311 -18.19 -12.03 6.43
CA ILE A 311 -18.72 -12.35 5.10
C ILE A 311 -20.14 -12.85 5.24
N SER A 312 -21.09 -12.09 4.71
CA SER A 312 -22.52 -12.44 4.71
C SER A 312 -23.10 -12.23 3.30
N ASP A 313 -23.87 -13.20 2.81
CA ASP A 313 -24.49 -13.18 1.47
C ASP A 313 -23.50 -12.91 0.33
N GLY A 314 -22.26 -13.35 0.48
CA GLY A 314 -21.16 -13.14 -0.48
C GLY A 314 -20.57 -11.73 -0.46
N TRP A 315 -20.92 -10.89 0.50
CA TRP A 315 -20.37 -9.57 0.71
C TRP A 315 -19.42 -9.55 1.92
N LEU A 316 -18.25 -8.98 1.72
CA LEU A 316 -17.33 -8.62 2.80
C LEU A 316 -17.85 -7.35 3.47
N HIS A 317 -18.12 -7.42 4.76
CA HIS A 317 -18.39 -6.29 5.64
C HIS A 317 -17.07 -5.67 6.09
N THR A 318 -16.76 -4.50 5.57
CA THR A 318 -15.44 -3.89 5.82
C THR A 318 -15.29 -3.34 7.24
N GLY A 319 -16.41 -3.01 7.88
CA GLY A 319 -16.43 -2.29 9.15
C GLY A 319 -16.06 -0.81 9.01
N ASP A 320 -15.90 -0.31 7.79
CA ASP A 320 -15.63 1.09 7.49
C ASP A 320 -16.92 1.74 6.92
N ILE A 321 -17.14 3.00 7.26
CA ILE A 321 -18.25 3.81 6.80
C ILE A 321 -17.77 4.73 5.67
N GLY A 322 -18.59 4.89 4.62
CA GLY A 322 -18.21 5.72 3.50
C GLY A 322 -19.36 6.13 2.60
N GLU A 323 -19.03 6.92 1.61
CA GLU A 323 -19.95 7.42 0.59
C GLU A 323 -19.30 7.39 -0.79
N LEU A 324 -20.11 7.25 -1.83
CA LEU A 324 -19.66 7.39 -3.21
C LEU A 324 -20.04 8.79 -3.72
N ASP A 325 -19.09 9.46 -4.36
CA ASP A 325 -19.39 10.71 -5.06
C ASP A 325 -20.10 10.43 -6.41
N GLU A 326 -20.55 11.49 -7.09
CA GLU A 326 -21.25 11.44 -8.39
C GLU A 326 -20.43 10.79 -9.52
N HIS A 327 -19.12 10.62 -9.32
CA HIS A 327 -18.20 9.98 -10.25
C HIS A 327 -17.74 8.59 -9.81
N GLY A 328 -18.36 8.04 -8.75
CA GLY A 328 -18.04 6.72 -8.22
C GLY A 328 -16.76 6.65 -7.39
N HIS A 329 -16.19 7.78 -6.98
CA HIS A 329 -15.06 7.77 -6.06
C HIS A 329 -15.54 7.53 -4.63
N LEU A 330 -14.89 6.59 -3.95
CA LEU A 330 -15.16 6.27 -2.58
C LEU A 330 -14.48 7.28 -1.64
N LYS A 331 -15.22 7.75 -0.65
CA LYS A 331 -14.72 8.54 0.46
C LYS A 331 -15.02 7.82 1.76
N ILE A 332 -13.98 7.52 2.51
CA ILE A 332 -14.09 6.95 3.86
C ILE A 332 -14.43 8.08 4.82
N THR A 333 -15.47 7.92 5.60
CA THR A 333 -15.93 8.94 6.54
C THR A 333 -15.69 8.57 7.99
N ASP A 334 -15.75 7.27 8.33
CA ASP A 334 -15.59 6.80 9.69
C ASP A 334 -15.29 5.28 9.75
N ARG A 335 -15.10 4.76 10.98
CA ARG A 335 -15.09 3.32 11.28
C ARG A 335 -16.31 2.94 12.11
N LYS A 336 -17.01 1.88 11.70
CA LYS A 336 -18.23 1.42 12.35
C LYS A 336 -18.03 1.07 13.84
N LYS A 337 -16.85 0.55 14.20
CA LYS A 337 -16.51 0.20 15.60
C LYS A 337 -16.15 1.39 16.48
N ASP A 338 -15.81 2.52 15.86
CA ASP A 338 -15.41 3.73 16.56
C ASP A 338 -16.62 4.67 16.77
N ILE A 339 -17.77 4.37 16.16
CA ILE A 339 -19.02 5.14 16.31
C ILE A 339 -19.63 4.87 17.67
N ILE A 340 -19.77 5.92 18.46
CA ILE A 340 -20.52 5.92 19.72
C ILE A 340 -21.98 6.30 19.42
N VAL A 341 -22.92 5.37 19.65
CA VAL A 341 -24.34 5.68 19.55
C VAL A 341 -24.77 6.31 20.86
N ASN A 342 -25.23 7.58 20.83
CA ASN A 342 -25.75 8.24 22.03
C ASN A 342 -27.13 7.67 22.42
N SER A 343 -27.61 8.04 23.61
CA SER A 343 -28.92 7.60 24.11
C SER A 343 -30.13 8.10 23.28
N GLY A 344 -29.92 9.03 22.36
CA GLY A 344 -30.92 9.54 21.42
C GLY A 344 -30.92 8.81 20.05
N GLY A 345 -29.97 7.88 19.85
CA GLY A 345 -29.83 7.15 18.58
C GLY A 345 -28.94 7.82 17.54
N ASP A 346 -28.32 8.96 17.87
CA ASP A 346 -27.39 9.63 16.95
C ASP A 346 -26.00 8.98 17.00
N ASN A 347 -25.39 8.82 15.83
CA ASN A 347 -24.04 8.32 15.69
C ASN A 347 -23.05 9.48 15.91
N ILE A 348 -22.16 9.33 16.88
CA ILE A 348 -21.10 10.32 17.18
C ILE A 348 -19.76 9.67 16.83
N ALA A 349 -19.05 10.24 15.87
CA ALA A 349 -17.66 9.89 15.61
C ALA A 349 -16.77 10.49 16.72
N PRO A 350 -15.80 9.75 17.28
CA PRO A 350 -14.88 10.22 18.30
C PRO A 350 -13.93 11.33 17.83
#